data_5c822d577c4cf1b14f337a760a5f380c
#
_entry.id   5c822d577c4cf1b14f337a760a5f380c
#
_cell.length_a   1.000
_cell.length_b   1.000
_cell.length_c   1.000
_cell.angle_alpha   90.00
_cell.angle_beta   90.00
_cell.angle_gamma   90.00
#
_symmetry.space_group_name_H-M   'P 1'
#
loop_
_entity.id
_entity.type
_entity.pdbx_description
1 polymer ?
#
loop_
_entity_poly.entity_id
_entity_poly.type
_entity_poly.pdbx_seq_one_letter_code
_entity_poly.pdbx_strand_id
1 'polypeptide(L)'
;MYEPRTTLLIRHAQASFGSSNYDQLSQIGIEQARKLGRHLKGAHCEFQAVYMGRLLRHRQTLDHILESGLQMPTPQVRSALDEYDSDALIDSLKVGTSQMDTIEKHFKALRQALRLWMSDSIAPKGMPSYAEFKAGLEDLLRTIRSQHDGLVLVVTSGGPIATLIASLI
;
A
#
# COMPACT_ATOMS: atom_id res chain seq x y z
N MET A 1 2.38 -20.48 14.05
CA MET A 1 3.59 -20.63 13.19
C MET A 1 3.13 -20.39 11.77
N TYR A 2 3.80 -19.50 11.03
CA TYR A 2 3.44 -19.25 9.61
C TYR A 2 4.00 -20.36 8.73
N GLU A 3 3.26 -20.67 7.66
CA GLU A 3 3.70 -21.64 6.64
C GLU A 3 4.97 -21.14 5.93
N PRO A 4 5.84 -22.04 5.44
CA PRO A 4 6.97 -21.67 4.60
C PRO A 4 6.52 -20.83 3.39
N ARG A 5 7.34 -19.87 2.98
CA ARG A 5 7.06 -18.96 1.86
C ARG A 5 5.80 -18.09 2.05
N THR A 6 5.52 -17.69 3.29
CA THR A 6 4.42 -16.79 3.58
C THR A 6 4.81 -15.33 3.34
N THR A 7 3.99 -14.60 2.59
CA THR A 7 4.10 -13.15 2.45
C THR A 7 2.95 -12.48 3.19
N LEU A 8 3.28 -11.73 4.24
CA LEU A 8 2.31 -10.95 5.01
C LEU A 8 2.18 -9.55 4.38
N LEU A 9 1.07 -9.30 3.70
CA LEU A 9 0.75 -7.99 3.14
C LEU A 9 0.06 -7.12 4.20
N ILE A 10 0.64 -5.98 4.54
CA ILE A 10 0.07 -5.03 5.50
C ILE A 10 -0.23 -3.72 4.77
N ARG A 11 -1.49 -3.28 4.86
CA ARG A 11 -1.83 -1.91 4.53
C ARG A 11 -1.24 -0.99 5.60
N HIS A 12 -0.67 0.15 5.18
CA HIS A 12 -0.25 1.19 6.12
C HIS A 12 -1.39 1.56 7.10
N ALA A 13 -1.03 1.99 8.29
CA ALA A 13 -1.96 2.47 9.30
C ALA A 13 -2.66 3.77 8.84
N GLN A 14 -3.69 4.19 9.55
CA GLN A 14 -4.52 5.33 9.14
C GLN A 14 -3.68 6.59 8.87
N ALA A 15 -3.79 7.12 7.66
CA ALA A 15 -3.19 8.40 7.27
C ALA A 15 -4.02 9.59 7.77
N SER A 16 -3.39 10.77 7.84
CA SER A 16 -3.99 12.02 8.31
C SER A 16 -4.88 12.66 7.24
N PHE A 17 -6.05 12.06 6.99
CA PHE A 17 -7.00 12.57 6.01
C PHE A 17 -7.43 14.01 6.37
N GLY A 18 -7.38 14.92 5.39
CA GLY A 18 -7.76 16.32 5.57
C GLY A 18 -6.71 17.21 6.24
N SER A 19 -5.52 16.71 6.56
CA SER A 19 -4.40 17.53 7.00
C SER A 19 -3.60 18.09 5.83
N SER A 20 -2.75 19.10 6.09
CA SER A 20 -1.82 19.66 5.10
C SER A 20 -0.80 18.66 4.54
N ASN A 21 -0.55 17.57 5.28
CA ASN A 21 0.29 16.47 4.85
C ASN A 21 -0.47 15.14 4.99
N TYR A 22 -1.20 14.77 3.96
CA TYR A 22 -1.95 13.51 3.91
C TYR A 22 -1.05 12.28 4.01
N ASP A 23 0.21 12.35 3.57
CA ASP A 23 1.10 11.20 3.53
C ASP A 23 1.69 10.80 4.91
N GLN A 24 1.30 11.48 5.99
CA GLN A 24 1.70 11.08 7.34
C GLN A 24 0.58 10.30 8.05
N LEU A 25 0.97 9.50 9.06
CA LEU A 25 0.00 8.82 9.90
C LEU A 25 -0.75 9.79 10.81
N SER A 26 -2.02 9.52 11.06
CA SER A 26 -2.79 10.15 12.14
C SER A 26 -2.36 9.58 13.50
N GLN A 27 -2.78 10.24 14.59
CA GLN A 27 -2.54 9.70 15.94
C GLN A 27 -3.15 8.29 16.12
N ILE A 28 -4.33 8.06 15.53
CA ILE A 28 -4.95 6.72 15.52
C ILE A 28 -4.09 5.73 14.72
N GLY A 29 -3.54 6.16 13.58
CA GLY A 29 -2.64 5.33 12.77
C GLY A 29 -1.38 4.91 13.54
N ILE A 30 -0.78 5.84 14.28
CA ILE A 30 0.37 5.54 15.14
C ILE A 30 0.02 4.44 16.16
N GLU A 31 -1.13 4.57 16.84
CA GLU A 31 -1.58 3.58 17.79
C GLU A 31 -1.90 2.21 17.13
N GLN A 32 -2.47 2.22 15.93
CA GLN A 32 -2.69 1.00 15.14
C GLN A 32 -1.37 0.28 14.86
N ALA A 33 -0.36 1.00 14.37
CA ALA A 33 0.95 0.44 14.06
C ALA A 33 1.65 -0.13 15.31
N ARG A 34 1.59 0.58 16.43
CA ARG A 34 2.11 0.11 17.72
C ARG A 34 1.41 -1.17 18.21
N LYS A 35 0.08 -1.23 18.09
CA LYS A 35 -0.70 -2.44 18.45
C LYS A 35 -0.30 -3.62 17.58
N LEU A 36 -0.15 -3.41 16.27
CA LEU A 36 0.31 -4.44 15.35
C LEU A 36 1.71 -4.93 15.70
N GLY A 37 2.64 -4.02 16.01
CA GLY A 37 3.99 -4.38 16.43
C GLY A 37 4.01 -5.27 17.67
N ARG A 38 3.22 -4.93 18.69
CA ARG A 38 3.07 -5.77 19.90
C ARG A 38 2.49 -7.15 19.57
N HIS A 39 1.50 -7.22 18.68
CA HIS A 39 0.91 -8.48 18.25
C HIS A 39 1.91 -9.36 17.52
N LEU A 40 2.63 -8.82 16.53
CA LEU A 40 3.65 -9.57 15.77
C LEU A 40 4.77 -10.08 16.67
N LYS A 41 5.21 -9.26 17.63
CA LYS A 41 6.20 -9.68 18.64
C LYS A 41 5.67 -10.79 19.54
N GLY A 42 4.44 -10.67 20.06
CA GLY A 42 3.80 -11.69 20.88
C GLY A 42 3.52 -12.99 20.13
N ALA A 43 3.33 -12.92 18.82
CA ALA A 43 3.20 -14.08 17.94
C ALA A 43 4.55 -14.69 17.52
N HIS A 44 5.67 -14.17 18.07
CA HIS A 44 7.03 -14.61 17.73
C HIS A 44 7.33 -14.64 16.24
N CYS A 45 6.86 -13.61 15.50
CA CYS A 45 7.12 -13.51 14.07
C CYS A 45 8.60 -13.23 13.81
N GLU A 46 9.25 -14.11 13.05
CA GLU A 46 10.61 -13.94 12.57
C GLU A 46 10.58 -13.66 11.06
N PHE A 47 10.89 -12.44 10.69
CA PHE A 47 10.86 -12.02 9.28
C PHE A 47 12.21 -12.24 8.62
N GLN A 48 12.21 -12.96 7.50
CA GLN A 48 13.40 -13.16 6.67
C GLN A 48 13.72 -11.92 5.83
N ALA A 49 12.70 -11.17 5.42
CA ALA A 49 12.85 -9.93 4.67
C ALA A 49 11.67 -8.98 4.95
N VAL A 50 11.91 -7.69 4.75
CA VAL A 50 10.90 -6.63 4.84
C VAL A 50 10.96 -5.79 3.58
N TYR A 51 9.81 -5.57 2.96
CA TYR A 51 9.64 -4.69 1.81
C TYR A 51 8.64 -3.59 2.13
N MET A 52 8.84 -2.40 1.57
CA MET A 52 7.87 -1.31 1.70
C MET A 52 7.88 -0.40 0.48
N GLY A 53 6.78 0.33 0.24
CA GLY A 53 6.73 1.43 -0.71
C GLY A 53 7.48 2.67 -0.19
N ARG A 54 7.59 3.68 -1.05
CA ARG A 54 8.33 4.93 -0.77
C ARG A 54 7.58 5.93 0.09
N LEU A 55 6.25 5.78 0.22
CA LEU A 55 5.38 6.75 0.88
C LEU A 55 5.71 6.88 2.37
N LEU A 56 5.60 8.11 2.90
CA LEU A 56 5.91 8.39 4.30
C LEU A 56 5.08 7.54 5.26
N ARG A 57 3.80 7.34 4.96
CA ARG A 57 2.90 6.50 5.76
C ARG A 57 3.31 5.02 5.81
N HIS A 58 4.01 4.51 4.77
CA HIS A 58 4.57 3.14 4.80
C HIS A 58 5.72 3.07 5.80
N ARG A 59 6.65 4.03 5.70
CA ARG A 59 7.80 4.12 6.61
C ARG A 59 7.33 4.30 8.05
N GLN A 60 6.47 5.27 8.32
CA GLN A 60 5.99 5.53 9.68
C GLN A 60 5.24 4.32 10.26
N THR A 61 4.48 3.58 9.44
CA THR A 61 3.84 2.34 9.89
C THR A 61 4.89 1.34 10.38
N LEU A 62 5.95 1.13 9.60
CA LEU A 62 7.03 0.22 9.99
C LEU A 62 7.80 0.72 11.22
N ASP A 63 8.12 2.01 11.27
CA ASP A 63 8.84 2.61 12.40
C ASP A 63 8.07 2.40 13.72
N HIS A 64 6.75 2.62 13.73
CA HIS A 64 5.92 2.40 14.92
C HIS A 64 5.66 0.92 15.24
N ILE A 65 5.74 0.01 14.26
CA ILE A 65 5.78 -1.44 14.52
C ILE A 65 7.06 -1.79 15.28
N LEU A 66 8.20 -1.23 14.88
CA LEU A 66 9.51 -1.51 15.48
C LEU A 66 9.65 -0.98 16.92
N GLU A 67 8.87 0.02 17.34
CA GLU A 67 8.81 0.50 18.72
C GLU A 67 8.42 -0.61 19.73
N SER A 68 7.80 -1.69 19.27
CA SER A 68 7.55 -2.88 20.11
C SER A 68 8.82 -3.64 20.52
N GLY A 69 9.98 -3.31 19.92
CA GLY A 69 11.23 -4.05 20.06
C GLY A 69 11.25 -5.35 19.25
N LEU A 70 10.38 -5.49 18.25
CA LEU A 70 10.46 -6.57 17.26
C LEU A 70 11.68 -6.35 16.38
N GLN A 71 12.51 -7.39 16.24
CA GLN A 71 13.69 -7.33 15.37
C GLN A 71 13.30 -7.70 13.95
N MET A 72 13.73 -6.90 12.99
CA MET A 72 13.45 -7.11 11.55
C MET A 72 14.69 -6.80 10.72
N PRO A 73 14.85 -7.45 9.55
CA PRO A 73 15.85 -7.06 8.56
C PRO A 73 15.62 -5.62 8.06
N THR A 74 16.70 -5.00 7.58
CA THR A 74 16.61 -3.67 6.96
C THR A 74 15.58 -3.67 5.81
N PRO A 75 14.60 -2.76 5.80
CA PRO A 75 13.55 -2.76 4.80
C PRO A 75 14.07 -2.40 3.42
N GLN A 76 13.66 -3.15 2.42
CA GLN A 76 13.91 -2.87 1.02
C GLN A 76 12.78 -2.01 0.44
N VAL A 77 13.12 -0.81 -0.03
CA VAL A 77 12.15 0.12 -0.61
C VAL A 77 11.93 -0.23 -2.09
N ARG A 78 10.66 -0.37 -2.49
CA ARG A 78 10.25 -0.69 -3.86
C ARG A 78 9.11 0.21 -4.32
N SER A 79 9.31 0.96 -5.40
CA SER A 79 8.28 1.86 -5.96
C SER A 79 7.04 1.12 -6.45
N ALA A 80 7.16 -0.13 -6.84
CA ALA A 80 6.01 -0.97 -7.21
C ALA A 80 4.99 -1.15 -6.07
N LEU A 81 5.39 -0.89 -4.81
CA LEU A 81 4.52 -0.97 -3.63
C LEU A 81 3.85 0.38 -3.29
N ASP A 82 4.07 1.43 -4.08
CA ASP A 82 3.42 2.72 -3.84
C ASP A 82 1.94 2.66 -4.26
N GLU A 83 1.12 3.48 -3.61
CA GLU A 83 -0.26 3.68 -4.04
C GLU A 83 -0.30 4.42 -5.38
N TYR A 84 -1.31 4.17 -6.18
CA TYR A 84 -1.61 4.99 -7.35
C TYR A 84 -1.99 6.42 -6.93
N ASP A 85 -1.79 7.37 -7.81
CA ASP A 85 -2.16 8.77 -7.59
C ASP A 85 -3.67 8.94 -7.84
N SER A 86 -4.44 9.07 -6.75
CA SER A 86 -5.89 9.24 -6.80
C SER A 86 -6.31 10.58 -7.44
N ASP A 87 -5.51 11.62 -7.26
CA ASP A 87 -5.82 12.94 -7.82
C ASP A 87 -5.60 12.94 -9.33
N ALA A 88 -4.48 12.38 -9.81
CA ALA A 88 -4.24 12.20 -11.24
C ALA A 88 -5.31 11.33 -11.93
N LEU A 89 -5.82 10.31 -11.22
CA LEU A 89 -6.94 9.49 -11.70
C LEU A 89 -8.23 10.32 -11.87
N ILE A 90 -8.60 11.06 -10.84
CA ILE A 90 -9.81 11.90 -10.86
C ILE A 90 -9.71 13.00 -11.91
N ASP A 91 -8.56 13.67 -12.00
CA ASP A 91 -8.31 14.73 -12.98
C ASP A 91 -8.45 14.21 -14.42
N SER A 92 -8.11 12.96 -14.68
CA SER A 92 -8.26 12.36 -16.00
C SER A 92 -9.71 12.18 -16.46
N LEU A 93 -10.68 12.26 -15.55
CA LEU A 93 -12.11 12.25 -15.90
C LEU A 93 -12.58 13.54 -16.56
N LYS A 94 -11.77 14.63 -16.51
CA LYS A 94 -12.14 15.96 -17.00
C LYS A 94 -13.46 16.49 -16.43
N VAL A 95 -13.86 16.02 -15.25
CA VAL A 95 -15.02 16.50 -14.51
C VAL A 95 -14.60 17.77 -13.78
N GLY A 96 -15.37 18.85 -13.93
CA GLY A 96 -15.05 20.13 -13.28
C GLY A 96 -14.95 19.98 -11.75
N THR A 97 -13.91 20.57 -11.17
CA THR A 97 -13.62 20.51 -9.72
C THR A 97 -14.78 21.04 -8.84
N SER A 98 -15.65 21.90 -9.37
CA SER A 98 -16.85 22.42 -8.70
C SER A 98 -17.94 21.37 -8.41
N GLN A 99 -17.76 20.12 -8.88
CA GLN A 99 -18.68 19.02 -8.63
C GLN A 99 -18.23 18.09 -7.49
N MET A 100 -17.05 18.33 -6.86
CA MET A 100 -16.47 17.45 -5.86
C MET A 100 -16.47 18.06 -4.44
N ASP A 101 -17.56 18.69 -4.07
CA ASP A 101 -17.71 19.37 -2.78
C ASP A 101 -17.99 18.46 -1.59
N THR A 102 -18.13 17.14 -1.81
CA THR A 102 -18.37 16.16 -0.75
C THR A 102 -17.44 14.94 -0.89
N ILE A 103 -17.13 14.34 0.27
CA ILE A 103 -16.34 13.09 0.35
C ILE A 103 -16.98 11.97 -0.49
N GLU A 104 -18.30 11.87 -0.48
CA GLU A 104 -19.04 10.87 -1.27
C GLU A 104 -18.82 11.04 -2.77
N LYS A 105 -18.91 12.27 -3.27
CA LYS A 105 -18.66 12.59 -4.68
C LYS A 105 -17.23 12.29 -5.08
N HIS A 106 -16.25 12.60 -4.21
CA HIS A 106 -14.86 12.26 -4.43
C HIS A 106 -14.65 10.74 -4.58
N PHE A 107 -15.20 9.94 -3.67
CA PHE A 107 -15.11 8.48 -3.76
C PHE A 107 -15.85 7.90 -4.97
N LYS A 108 -16.96 8.52 -5.39
CA LYS A 108 -17.67 8.11 -6.60
C LYS A 108 -16.84 8.37 -7.86
N ALA A 109 -16.21 9.54 -7.94
CA ALA A 109 -15.31 9.90 -9.04
C ALA A 109 -14.08 8.97 -9.07
N LEU A 110 -13.44 8.72 -7.92
CA LEU A 110 -12.31 7.81 -7.84
C LEU A 110 -12.67 6.39 -8.32
N ARG A 111 -13.82 5.85 -7.91
CA ARG A 111 -14.28 4.53 -8.39
C ARG A 111 -14.51 4.49 -9.89
N GLN A 112 -15.03 5.57 -10.46
CA GLN A 112 -15.21 5.67 -11.91
C GLN A 112 -13.86 5.74 -12.62
N ALA A 113 -12.93 6.57 -12.15
CA ALA A 113 -11.60 6.70 -12.72
C ALA A 113 -10.83 5.38 -12.66
N LEU A 114 -10.88 4.68 -11.53
CA LEU A 114 -10.26 3.35 -11.39
C LEU A 114 -10.78 2.36 -12.41
N ARG A 115 -12.10 2.28 -12.62
CA ARG A 115 -12.69 1.38 -13.63
C ARG A 115 -12.18 1.69 -15.04
N LEU A 116 -12.11 2.98 -15.39
CA LEU A 116 -11.62 3.42 -16.70
C LEU A 116 -10.12 3.17 -16.87
N TRP A 117 -9.32 3.37 -15.81
CA TRP A 117 -7.91 3.06 -15.83
C TRP A 117 -7.67 1.55 -15.95
N MET A 118 -8.40 0.72 -15.20
CA MET A 118 -8.33 -0.74 -15.28
C MET A 118 -8.75 -1.31 -16.64
N SER A 119 -9.61 -0.59 -17.39
CA SER A 119 -10.02 -0.95 -18.75
C SER A 119 -9.20 -0.25 -19.84
N ASP A 120 -8.10 0.41 -19.48
CA ASP A 120 -7.22 1.18 -20.39
C ASP A 120 -7.96 2.28 -21.18
N SER A 121 -9.06 2.79 -20.61
CA SER A 121 -9.89 3.83 -21.23
C SER A 121 -9.42 5.25 -20.89
N ILE A 122 -8.53 5.41 -19.90
CA ILE A 122 -7.86 6.66 -19.54
C ILE A 122 -6.40 6.41 -19.24
N ALA A 123 -5.55 7.43 -19.51
CA ALA A 123 -4.12 7.44 -19.20
C ALA A 123 -3.82 8.63 -18.26
N PRO A 124 -3.88 8.45 -16.92
CA PRO A 124 -3.63 9.52 -15.98
C PRO A 124 -2.20 10.05 -16.12
N LYS A 125 -2.04 11.37 -16.10
CA LYS A 125 -0.74 12.01 -16.29
C LYS A 125 0.25 11.59 -15.18
N GLY A 126 1.44 11.15 -15.56
CA GLY A 126 2.51 10.79 -14.63
C GLY A 126 2.34 9.42 -13.95
N MET A 127 1.31 8.67 -14.33
CA MET A 127 1.08 7.30 -13.85
C MET A 127 1.39 6.27 -14.95
N PRO A 128 1.78 5.04 -14.58
CA PRO A 128 1.81 3.93 -15.52
C PRO A 128 0.38 3.55 -15.96
N SER A 129 0.25 2.78 -17.03
CA SER A 129 -1.00 2.06 -17.31
C SER A 129 -1.33 1.09 -16.17
N TYR A 130 -2.59 0.67 -16.05
CA TYR A 130 -2.95 -0.35 -15.06
C TYR A 130 -2.23 -1.69 -15.28
N ALA A 131 -2.00 -2.05 -16.55
CA ALA A 131 -1.25 -3.24 -16.90
C ALA A 131 0.20 -3.19 -16.40
N GLU A 132 0.88 -2.05 -16.56
CA GLU A 132 2.24 -1.86 -16.04
C GLU A 132 2.27 -1.84 -14.51
N PHE A 133 1.32 -1.15 -13.87
CA PHE A 133 1.19 -1.14 -12.41
C PHE A 133 1.01 -2.57 -11.85
N LYS A 134 0.09 -3.34 -12.44
CA LYS A 134 -0.16 -4.74 -12.07
C LYS A 134 1.08 -5.61 -12.30
N ALA A 135 1.69 -5.50 -13.49
CA ALA A 135 2.89 -6.28 -13.83
C ALA A 135 4.05 -6.01 -12.86
N GLY A 136 4.27 -4.75 -12.48
CA GLY A 136 5.31 -4.39 -11.50
C GLY A 136 5.09 -5.03 -10.12
N LEU A 137 3.84 -5.12 -9.67
CA LEU A 137 3.46 -5.78 -8.42
C LEU A 137 3.65 -7.30 -8.50
N GLU A 138 3.23 -7.92 -9.60
CA GLU A 138 3.36 -9.37 -9.83
C GLU A 138 4.83 -9.79 -9.95
N ASP A 139 5.65 -9.00 -10.63
CA ASP A 139 7.10 -9.22 -10.75
C ASP A 139 7.77 -9.16 -9.38
N LEU A 140 7.41 -8.15 -8.58
CA LEU A 140 7.94 -8.05 -7.22
C LEU A 140 7.52 -9.24 -6.36
N LEU A 141 6.26 -9.67 -6.42
CA LEU A 141 5.79 -10.82 -5.64
C LEU A 141 6.50 -12.12 -6.08
N ARG A 142 6.73 -12.31 -7.38
CA ARG A 142 7.53 -13.44 -7.88
C ARG A 142 8.95 -13.40 -7.37
N THR A 143 9.58 -12.23 -7.38
CA THR A 143 10.93 -12.02 -6.86
C THR A 143 11.00 -12.35 -5.36
N ILE A 144 10.07 -11.85 -4.57
CA ILE A 144 9.98 -12.15 -3.13
C ILE A 144 9.88 -13.67 -2.91
N ARG A 145 8.98 -14.33 -3.61
CA ARG A 145 8.75 -15.79 -3.46
C ARG A 145 9.93 -16.65 -3.94
N SER A 146 10.72 -16.16 -4.90
CA SER A 146 11.91 -16.87 -5.38
C SER A 146 13.14 -16.69 -4.48
N GLN A 147 13.22 -15.58 -3.74
CA GLN A 147 14.38 -15.23 -2.93
C GLN A 147 14.23 -15.61 -1.45
N HIS A 148 13.02 -15.89 -0.98
CA HIS A 148 12.73 -16.11 0.43
C HIS A 148 11.86 -17.34 0.64
N ASP A 149 12.31 -18.21 1.56
CA ASP A 149 11.58 -19.43 1.95
C ASP A 149 10.82 -19.26 3.27
N GLY A 150 11.07 -18.18 4.00
CA GLY A 150 10.45 -17.86 5.29
C GLY A 150 9.34 -16.82 5.19
N LEU A 151 9.02 -16.22 6.34
CA LEU A 151 8.03 -15.16 6.47
C LEU A 151 8.60 -13.83 5.94
N VAL A 152 7.89 -13.18 5.01
CA VAL A 152 8.25 -11.87 4.48
C VAL A 152 7.16 -10.86 4.83
N LEU A 153 7.55 -9.69 5.32
CA LEU A 153 6.65 -8.56 5.56
C LEU A 153 6.67 -7.60 4.36
N VAL A 154 5.49 -7.20 3.90
CA VAL A 154 5.32 -6.16 2.88
C VAL A 154 4.38 -5.09 3.41
N VAL A 155 4.88 -3.85 3.59
CA VAL A 155 4.09 -2.69 3.99
C VAL A 155 3.79 -1.85 2.75
N THR A 156 2.51 -1.71 2.42
CA THR A 156 2.05 -1.05 1.20
C THR A 156 0.69 -0.36 1.41
N SER A 157 -0.04 -0.08 0.35
CA SER A 157 -1.33 0.60 0.34
C SER A 157 -2.47 -0.30 -0.15
N GLY A 158 -3.70 0.21 -0.12
CA GLY A 158 -4.89 -0.54 -0.47
C GLY A 158 -4.97 -0.97 -1.93
N GLY A 159 -4.55 -0.10 -2.85
CA GLY A 159 -4.56 -0.40 -4.29
C GLY A 159 -3.62 -1.55 -4.67
N PRO A 160 -2.34 -1.51 -4.29
CA PRO A 160 -1.43 -2.64 -4.49
C PRO A 160 -1.94 -3.96 -3.90
N ILE A 161 -2.45 -3.94 -2.66
CA ILE A 161 -3.00 -5.15 -2.03
C ILE A 161 -4.18 -5.70 -2.83
N ALA A 162 -5.13 -4.84 -3.18
CA ALA A 162 -6.32 -5.25 -3.94
C ALA A 162 -5.94 -5.81 -5.33
N THR A 163 -4.97 -5.18 -6.00
CA THR A 163 -4.47 -5.63 -7.32
C THR A 163 -3.80 -7.00 -7.21
N LEU A 164 -2.94 -7.21 -6.20
CA LEU A 164 -2.29 -8.52 -5.98
C LEU A 164 -3.30 -9.61 -5.66
N ILE A 165 -4.28 -9.35 -4.78
CA ILE A 165 -5.32 -10.32 -4.44
C ILE A 165 -6.14 -10.67 -5.68
N ALA A 166 -6.55 -9.68 -6.48
CA ALA A 166 -7.32 -9.90 -7.70
C ALA A 166 -6.55 -10.70 -8.76
N SER A 167 -5.21 -10.69 -8.74
CA SER A 167 -4.39 -11.47 -9.66
C SER A 167 -4.18 -12.93 -9.22
N LEU A 168 -4.57 -13.29 -7.99
CA LEU A 168 -4.44 -14.64 -7.43
C LEU A 168 -5.74 -15.44 -7.50
N ILE A 169 -6.87 -14.78 -7.81
CA ILE A 169 -8.20 -15.38 -7.92
C ILE A 169 -8.54 -15.59 -9.39
#